data_a03bc1e872970b9c1af712abf59fdc1d
#
_entry.id   a03bc1e872970b9c1af712abf59fdc1d
#
_cell.length_a   1.000
_cell.length_b   1.000
_cell.length_c   1.000
_cell.angle_alpha   90.00
_cell.angle_beta   90.00
_cell.angle_gamma   90.00
#
_symmetry.space_group_name_H-M   'P 1'
#
loop_
_entity.id
_entity.type
_entity.pdbx_description
1 polymer ?
#
loop_
_entity_poly.entity_id
_entity_poly.type
_entity_poly.pdbx_seq_one_letter_code
_entity_poly.pdbx_strand_id
1 'polypeptide(L)'
;NLIEELKHSGYGCYIGRTFFGCIMYADDLLLLSPSVNGLQSMLDICSVYGSLHDIIFNAKKTVIMAVGRNLVHKPSMFIANQSITWVDYCKYLGVSFRARANLVVDVVPMKRRFYAALNSVFSRNSALVEPVKLHLVRSFCLPLLVYCLGALDLTTSMVQELGVCWNDAFRKIFSYNRWESVKLLQFFCGCLDFTHIYDLLRLRFLSHVIIKLPFLNVFCSSLELQYQTVQKLCDRYGASGPSVTAAVYCHFQRTVMQSDHVL
;
A
#
# COMPACT_ATOMS: atom_id res chain seq x y z
N ASN A 1 -28.89 5.69 -7.72
CA ASN A 1 -27.55 5.20 -7.37
C ASN A 1 -26.79 6.30 -6.66
N LEU A 2 -26.32 6.04 -5.44
CA LEU A 2 -25.62 7.02 -4.59
C LEU A 2 -24.46 7.74 -5.29
N ILE A 3 -23.65 7.01 -6.07
CA ILE A 3 -22.51 7.60 -6.79
C ILE A 3 -22.99 8.65 -7.80
N GLU A 4 -24.08 8.39 -8.52
CA GLU A 4 -24.61 9.36 -9.48
C GLU A 4 -25.21 10.59 -8.77
N GLU A 5 -25.85 10.43 -7.61
CA GLU A 5 -26.36 11.56 -6.81
C GLU A 5 -25.20 12.43 -6.31
N LEU A 6 -24.14 11.80 -5.76
CA LEU A 6 -22.93 12.51 -5.34
C LEU A 6 -22.25 13.24 -6.50
N LYS A 7 -22.17 12.61 -7.68
CA LYS A 7 -21.58 13.21 -8.88
C LYS A 7 -22.41 14.43 -9.37
N HIS A 8 -23.74 14.31 -9.40
CA HIS A 8 -24.61 15.39 -9.84
C HIS A 8 -24.70 16.56 -8.84
N SER A 9 -24.34 16.34 -7.59
CA SER A 9 -24.32 17.38 -6.57
C SER A 9 -23.28 18.48 -6.83
N GLY A 10 -22.26 18.20 -7.64
CA GLY A 10 -21.14 19.09 -7.90
C GLY A 10 -20.11 19.17 -6.76
N TYR A 11 -20.35 18.49 -5.63
CA TYR A 11 -19.39 18.39 -4.54
C TYR A 11 -18.40 17.24 -4.76
N GLY A 12 -17.29 17.26 -4.02
CA GLY A 12 -16.24 16.23 -4.09
C GLY A 12 -15.09 16.58 -5.02
N CYS A 13 -14.20 15.62 -5.24
CA CYS A 13 -13.01 15.81 -6.06
C CYS A 13 -13.29 15.46 -7.52
N TYR A 14 -12.80 16.31 -8.42
CA TYR A 14 -12.83 16.09 -9.87
C TYR A 14 -11.43 16.21 -10.46
N ILE A 15 -11.13 15.38 -11.46
CA ILE A 15 -9.95 15.52 -12.30
C ILE A 15 -10.44 15.73 -13.73
N GLY A 16 -10.30 16.95 -14.23
CA GLY A 16 -10.97 17.36 -15.47
C GLY A 16 -12.50 17.27 -15.30
N ARG A 17 -13.15 16.41 -16.10
CA ARG A 17 -14.61 16.17 -16.03
C ARG A 17 -14.98 14.88 -15.29
N THR A 18 -14.00 14.16 -14.80
CA THR A 18 -14.23 12.86 -14.15
C THR A 18 -14.33 13.03 -12.64
N PHE A 19 -15.41 12.48 -12.07
CA PHE A 19 -15.67 12.51 -10.63
C PHE A 19 -14.86 11.44 -9.89
N PHE A 20 -14.15 11.86 -8.87
CA PHE A 20 -13.37 11.02 -7.95
C PHE A 20 -13.75 11.24 -6.48
N GLY A 21 -14.83 11.98 -6.24
CA GLY A 21 -15.29 12.31 -4.89
C GLY A 21 -15.79 11.10 -4.11
N CYS A 22 -16.06 9.98 -4.77
CA CYS A 22 -16.59 8.78 -4.12
C CYS A 22 -15.92 7.52 -4.67
N ILE A 23 -15.38 6.70 -3.77
CA ILE A 23 -14.84 5.38 -4.07
C ILE A 23 -15.56 4.36 -3.18
N MET A 24 -16.16 3.34 -3.80
CA MET A 24 -16.87 2.28 -3.09
C MET A 24 -16.17 0.94 -3.28
N TYR A 25 -16.03 0.20 -2.19
CA TYR A 25 -15.56 -1.18 -2.21
C TYR A 25 -16.38 -2.00 -1.22
N ALA A 26 -17.25 -2.86 -1.73
CA ALA A 26 -18.26 -3.57 -0.97
C ALA A 26 -19.11 -2.59 -0.12
N ASP A 27 -19.03 -2.69 1.20
CA ASP A 27 -19.71 -1.83 2.19
C ASP A 27 -18.88 -0.60 2.62
N ASP A 28 -17.60 -0.55 2.26
CA ASP A 28 -16.72 0.59 2.56
C ASP A 28 -16.93 1.72 1.54
N LEU A 29 -17.27 2.91 2.04
CA LEU A 29 -17.43 4.15 1.28
C LEU A 29 -16.35 5.15 1.66
N LEU A 30 -15.56 5.59 0.68
CA LEU A 30 -14.58 6.67 0.82
C LEU A 30 -15.07 7.90 0.08
N LEU A 31 -15.27 9.02 0.80
CA LEU A 31 -15.60 10.31 0.24
C LEU A 31 -14.37 11.22 0.21
N LEU A 32 -14.16 11.90 -0.91
CA LEU A 32 -13.06 12.83 -1.13
C LEU A 32 -13.60 14.20 -1.50
N SER A 33 -13.25 15.21 -0.73
CA SER A 33 -13.66 16.59 -0.99
C SER A 33 -12.52 17.58 -0.74
N PRO A 34 -12.37 18.62 -1.56
CA PRO A 34 -11.36 19.65 -1.34
C PRO A 34 -11.75 20.65 -0.24
N SER A 35 -13.01 20.61 0.26
CA SER A 35 -13.50 21.50 1.28
C SER A 35 -14.35 20.79 2.33
N VAL A 36 -14.34 21.33 3.54
CA VAL A 36 -15.11 20.80 4.67
C VAL A 36 -16.62 20.90 4.39
N ASN A 37 -17.08 22.06 3.88
CA ASN A 37 -18.49 22.26 3.55
C ASN A 37 -18.96 21.29 2.46
N GLY A 38 -18.15 21.09 1.41
CA GLY A 38 -18.45 20.11 0.36
C GLY A 38 -18.52 18.69 0.90
N LEU A 39 -17.62 18.33 1.85
CA LEU A 39 -17.68 17.02 2.48
C LEU A 39 -18.96 16.85 3.32
N GLN A 40 -19.38 17.89 4.08
CA GLN A 40 -20.64 17.84 4.83
C GLN A 40 -21.84 17.65 3.88
N SER A 41 -21.90 18.41 2.78
CA SER A 41 -22.97 18.24 1.79
C SER A 41 -23.01 16.81 1.21
N MET A 42 -21.85 16.18 0.96
CA MET A 42 -21.79 14.80 0.52
C MET A 42 -22.27 13.82 1.60
N LEU A 43 -21.97 14.07 2.87
CA LEU A 43 -22.47 13.27 4.01
C LEU A 43 -23.98 13.40 4.18
N ASP A 44 -24.54 14.60 3.93
CA ASP A 44 -25.98 14.86 3.97
C ASP A 44 -26.69 14.07 2.85
N ILE A 45 -26.14 14.07 1.64
CA ILE A 45 -26.65 13.25 0.53
C ILE A 45 -26.62 11.77 0.90
N CYS A 46 -25.52 11.26 1.49
CA CYS A 46 -25.46 9.90 1.98
C CYS A 46 -26.53 9.60 3.03
N SER A 47 -26.78 10.54 3.96
CA SER A 47 -27.78 10.38 5.00
C SER A 47 -29.19 10.29 4.44
N VAL A 48 -29.54 11.15 3.47
CA VAL A 48 -30.82 11.12 2.76
C VAL A 48 -30.98 9.81 1.98
N TYR A 49 -29.95 9.44 1.21
CA TYR A 49 -29.93 8.18 0.45
C TYR A 49 -30.11 6.96 1.36
N GLY A 50 -29.41 6.95 2.51
CA GLY A 50 -29.52 5.88 3.51
C GLY A 50 -30.96 5.75 4.03
N SER A 51 -31.61 6.88 4.34
CA SER A 51 -32.99 6.89 4.80
C SER A 51 -33.99 6.39 3.76
N LEU A 52 -33.73 6.64 2.47
CA LEU A 52 -34.60 6.22 1.35
C LEU A 52 -34.41 4.73 0.99
N HIS A 53 -33.28 4.15 1.32
CA HIS A 53 -32.92 2.78 0.90
C HIS A 53 -32.64 1.83 2.08
N ASP A 54 -33.06 2.20 3.29
CA ASP A 54 -32.85 1.42 4.52
C ASP A 54 -31.36 1.08 4.79
N ILE A 55 -30.43 1.97 4.39
CA ILE A 55 -29.00 1.82 4.62
C ILE A 55 -28.60 2.65 5.84
N ILE A 56 -28.01 1.99 6.84
CA ILE A 56 -27.53 2.65 8.06
C ILE A 56 -26.02 2.84 8.00
N PHE A 57 -25.58 4.10 7.87
CA PHE A 57 -24.17 4.46 8.00
C PHE A 57 -23.75 4.44 9.47
N ASN A 58 -22.68 3.72 9.80
CA ASN A 58 -22.20 3.61 11.16
C ASN A 58 -21.29 4.81 11.52
N ALA A 59 -21.85 5.84 12.10
CA ALA A 59 -21.12 7.05 12.50
C ALA A 59 -19.95 6.78 13.46
N LYS A 60 -20.07 5.75 14.34
CA LYS A 60 -18.98 5.38 15.28
C LYS A 60 -17.76 4.79 14.60
N LYS A 61 -17.95 4.16 13.42
CA LYS A 61 -16.85 3.62 12.60
C LYS A 61 -16.39 4.59 11.51
N THR A 62 -17.24 5.57 11.17
CA THR A 62 -16.93 6.60 10.19
C THR A 62 -15.96 7.62 10.81
N VAL A 63 -14.91 7.93 10.09
CA VAL A 63 -13.88 8.88 10.52
C VAL A 63 -13.60 9.87 9.41
N ILE A 64 -13.15 11.07 9.79
CA ILE A 64 -12.74 12.12 8.87
C ILE A 64 -11.26 12.37 9.05
N MET A 65 -10.54 12.50 7.95
CA MET A 65 -9.12 12.81 7.95
C MET A 65 -8.84 13.99 7.04
N ALA A 66 -8.12 14.98 7.55
CA ALA A 66 -7.66 16.11 6.78
C ALA A 66 -6.22 15.89 6.32
N VAL A 67 -5.97 16.01 5.01
CA VAL A 67 -4.64 15.94 4.41
C VAL A 67 -4.27 17.32 3.86
N GLY A 68 -3.11 17.85 4.23
CA GLY A 68 -2.65 19.19 3.80
C GLY A 68 -2.13 20.03 4.96
N ARG A 69 -1.62 21.21 4.64
CA ARG A 69 -0.94 22.09 5.62
C ARG A 69 -1.86 23.02 6.41
N ASN A 70 -3.09 23.27 5.94
CA ASN A 70 -3.84 24.46 6.33
C ASN A 70 -5.19 24.22 7.04
N LEU A 71 -5.47 23.01 7.54
CA LEU A 71 -6.71 22.84 8.30
C LEU A 71 -6.48 23.19 9.79
N VAL A 72 -6.52 24.48 10.07
CA VAL A 72 -6.37 25.02 11.44
C VAL A 72 -7.60 24.75 12.30
N HIS A 73 -8.79 24.66 11.68
CA HIS A 73 -10.06 24.44 12.35
C HIS A 73 -10.74 23.17 11.85
N LYS A 74 -11.01 22.24 12.76
CA LYS A 74 -11.74 20.99 12.51
C LYS A 74 -13.18 21.15 13.04
N PRO A 75 -14.15 21.62 12.23
CA PRO A 75 -15.52 21.80 12.69
C PRO A 75 -16.18 20.46 12.96
N SER A 76 -17.24 20.47 13.77
CA SER A 76 -18.07 19.28 13.98
C SER A 76 -18.76 18.92 12.68
N MET A 77 -18.68 17.65 12.30
CA MET A 77 -19.30 17.10 11.10
C MET A 77 -20.22 15.94 11.48
N PHE A 78 -21.26 15.75 10.68
CA PHE A 78 -22.35 14.84 11.02
C PHE A 78 -22.70 13.92 9.86
N ILE A 79 -23.15 12.71 10.17
CA ILE A 79 -23.87 11.81 9.28
C ILE A 79 -25.10 11.29 9.99
N ALA A 80 -26.27 11.35 9.37
CA ALA A 80 -27.55 10.98 9.99
C ALA A 80 -27.73 11.57 11.41
N ASN A 81 -27.43 12.86 11.59
CA ASN A 81 -27.46 13.59 12.87
C ASN A 81 -26.50 13.08 13.95
N GLN A 82 -25.56 12.21 13.63
CA GLN A 82 -24.53 11.73 14.56
C GLN A 82 -23.19 12.36 14.20
N SER A 83 -22.46 12.84 15.22
CA SER A 83 -21.14 13.46 15.01
C SER A 83 -20.09 12.44 14.61
N ILE A 84 -19.22 12.84 13.68
CA ILE A 84 -18.10 12.04 13.19
C ILE A 84 -16.80 12.59 13.78
N THR A 85 -15.87 11.70 14.12
CA THR A 85 -14.60 12.06 14.74
C THR A 85 -13.52 12.37 13.70
N TRP A 86 -12.79 13.47 13.89
CA TRP A 86 -11.57 13.75 13.16
C TRP A 86 -10.41 12.94 13.69
N VAL A 87 -9.67 12.32 12.75
CA VAL A 87 -8.50 11.50 13.06
C VAL A 87 -7.31 11.90 12.18
N ASP A 88 -6.10 11.68 12.70
CA ASP A 88 -4.87 11.86 11.92
C ASP A 88 -4.31 10.53 11.41
N TYR A 89 -5.01 9.43 11.72
CA TYR A 89 -4.67 8.08 11.32
C TYR A 89 -5.95 7.30 10.99
N CYS A 90 -5.96 6.62 9.85
CA CYS A 90 -7.04 5.71 9.50
C CYS A 90 -6.50 4.46 8.81
N LYS A 91 -7.31 3.41 8.82
CA LYS A 91 -7.07 2.18 8.06
C LYS A 91 -8.14 2.07 6.98
N TYR A 92 -7.73 1.96 5.73
CA TYR A 92 -8.62 1.74 4.60
C TYR A 92 -8.14 0.56 3.77
N LEU A 93 -9.02 -0.40 3.47
CA LEU A 93 -8.73 -1.63 2.73
C LEU A 93 -7.44 -2.35 3.19
N GLY A 94 -7.24 -2.42 4.52
CA GLY A 94 -6.09 -3.11 5.11
C GLY A 94 -4.80 -2.32 5.18
N VAL A 95 -4.73 -1.17 4.51
CA VAL A 95 -3.59 -0.23 4.53
C VAL A 95 -3.84 0.86 5.56
N SER A 96 -2.79 1.23 6.27
CA SER A 96 -2.83 2.30 7.28
C SER A 96 -2.25 3.58 6.71
N PHE A 97 -2.96 4.68 6.93
CA PHE A 97 -2.59 6.01 6.45
C PHE A 97 -2.48 7.01 7.59
N ARG A 98 -1.56 7.94 7.47
CA ARG A 98 -1.42 9.10 8.36
C ARG A 98 -1.62 10.39 7.58
N ALA A 99 -2.39 11.30 8.18
CA ALA A 99 -2.51 12.66 7.71
C ALA A 99 -1.28 13.48 8.10
N ARG A 100 -0.67 14.09 7.11
CA ARG A 100 0.41 15.08 7.26
C ARG A 100 0.23 16.15 6.19
N ALA A 101 1.29 16.91 5.85
CA ALA A 101 1.29 17.76 4.67
C ALA A 101 0.86 17.01 3.39
N ASN A 102 1.17 15.71 3.33
CA ASN A 102 0.69 14.75 2.33
C ASN A 102 0.11 13.51 3.03
N LEU A 103 -0.66 12.73 2.30
CA LEU A 103 -1.09 11.41 2.75
C LEU A 103 0.11 10.47 2.78
N VAL A 104 0.41 9.89 3.94
CA VAL A 104 1.56 9.02 4.15
C VAL A 104 1.10 7.62 4.55
N VAL A 105 1.67 6.60 3.91
CA VAL A 105 1.47 5.20 4.31
C VAL A 105 2.17 4.94 5.65
N ASP A 106 1.49 4.29 6.58
CA ASP A 106 2.10 3.84 7.84
C ASP A 106 2.49 2.36 7.75
N VAL A 107 3.78 2.11 7.64
CA VAL A 107 4.32 0.73 7.55
C VAL A 107 4.47 0.04 8.91
N VAL A 108 4.31 0.76 10.03
CA VAL A 108 4.46 0.18 11.38
C VAL A 108 3.49 -0.97 11.64
N PRO A 109 2.19 -0.89 11.29
CA PRO A 109 1.28 -2.02 11.49
C PRO A 109 1.63 -3.24 10.62
N MET A 110 2.22 -3.04 9.43
CA MET A 110 2.70 -4.14 8.58
C MET A 110 3.86 -4.87 9.27
N LYS A 111 4.85 -4.13 9.77
CA LYS A 111 5.99 -4.66 10.53
C LYS A 111 5.53 -5.45 11.76
N ARG A 112 4.60 -4.89 12.54
CA ARG A 112 4.04 -5.56 13.74
C ARG A 112 3.39 -6.90 13.40
N ARG A 113 2.54 -6.94 12.35
CA ARG A 113 1.89 -8.17 11.89
C ARG A 113 2.91 -9.20 11.43
N PHE A 114 3.92 -8.76 10.69
CA PHE A 114 5.00 -9.62 10.22
C PHE A 114 5.77 -10.27 11.38
N TYR A 115 6.23 -9.47 12.35
CA TYR A 115 6.96 -10.01 13.50
C TYR A 115 6.09 -10.89 14.40
N ALA A 116 4.81 -10.59 14.55
CA ALA A 116 3.88 -11.46 15.28
C ALA A 116 3.75 -12.83 14.61
N ALA A 117 3.57 -12.86 13.27
CA ALA A 117 3.53 -14.10 12.51
C ALA A 117 4.86 -14.86 12.54
N LEU A 118 5.97 -14.14 12.36
CA LEU A 118 7.33 -14.71 12.44
C LEU A 118 7.57 -15.38 13.80
N ASN A 119 7.25 -14.69 14.88
CA ASN A 119 7.39 -15.24 16.22
C ASN A 119 6.49 -16.46 16.44
N SER A 120 5.26 -16.46 15.89
CA SER A 120 4.35 -17.62 15.96
C SER A 120 4.93 -18.85 15.23
N VAL A 121 5.57 -18.66 14.06
CA VAL A 121 6.23 -19.74 13.35
C VAL A 121 7.35 -20.35 14.19
N PHE A 122 8.16 -19.51 14.85
CA PHE A 122 9.30 -20.02 15.63
C PHE A 122 8.90 -20.60 16.98
N SER A 123 7.91 -20.05 17.66
CA SER A 123 7.46 -20.56 18.98
C SER A 123 6.83 -21.95 18.90
N ARG A 124 6.13 -22.24 17.80
CA ARG A 124 5.42 -23.52 17.61
C ARG A 124 6.26 -24.59 16.91
N ASN A 125 7.35 -24.20 16.26
CA ASN A 125 8.09 -25.04 15.32
C ASN A 125 9.60 -24.96 15.53
N SER A 126 10.05 -24.96 16.77
CA SER A 126 11.49 -24.86 17.14
C SER A 126 12.35 -25.97 16.54
N ALA A 127 11.82 -27.20 16.46
CA ALA A 127 12.52 -28.38 15.95
C ALA A 127 12.56 -28.51 14.42
N LEU A 128 11.90 -27.63 13.67
CA LEU A 128 11.90 -27.70 12.22
C LEU A 128 13.26 -27.31 11.63
N VAL A 129 13.62 -27.99 10.53
CA VAL A 129 14.81 -27.64 9.74
C VAL A 129 14.61 -26.32 8.98
N GLU A 130 15.71 -25.65 8.65
CA GLU A 130 15.73 -24.30 8.06
C GLU A 130 14.91 -24.19 6.76
N PRO A 131 14.96 -25.13 5.80
CA PRO A 131 14.15 -25.04 4.58
C PRO A 131 12.64 -25.01 4.85
N VAL A 132 12.17 -25.76 5.84
CA VAL A 132 10.75 -25.79 6.23
C VAL A 132 10.36 -24.48 6.90
N LYS A 133 11.20 -23.94 7.81
CA LYS A 133 11.00 -22.63 8.41
C LYS A 133 10.92 -21.53 7.35
N LEU A 134 11.84 -21.58 6.36
CA LEU A 134 11.84 -20.62 5.25
C LEU A 134 10.56 -20.72 4.43
N HIS A 135 10.11 -21.93 4.12
CA HIS A 135 8.84 -22.15 3.42
C HIS A 135 7.66 -21.54 4.18
N LEU A 136 7.56 -21.78 5.48
CA LEU A 136 6.50 -21.20 6.33
C LEU A 136 6.57 -19.66 6.38
N VAL A 137 7.77 -19.10 6.51
CA VAL A 137 7.95 -17.65 6.52
C VAL A 137 7.54 -17.02 5.18
N ARG A 138 7.90 -17.65 4.05
CA ARG A 138 7.49 -17.19 2.72
C ARG A 138 5.97 -17.27 2.51
N SER A 139 5.34 -18.34 3.01
CA SER A 139 3.91 -18.58 2.80
C SER A 139 3.01 -17.76 3.73
N PHE A 140 3.41 -17.54 4.97
CA PHE A 140 2.54 -16.92 5.99
C PHE A 140 3.01 -15.55 6.47
N CYS A 141 4.32 -15.27 6.49
CA CYS A 141 4.82 -14.00 7.00
C CYS A 141 5.03 -12.97 5.87
N LEU A 142 5.68 -13.36 4.77
CA LEU A 142 5.97 -12.45 3.67
C LEU A 142 4.71 -11.79 3.10
N PRO A 143 3.56 -12.47 2.89
CA PRO A 143 2.34 -11.84 2.39
C PRO A 143 1.84 -10.68 3.26
N LEU A 144 2.07 -10.73 4.58
CA LEU A 144 1.71 -9.64 5.50
C LEU A 144 2.58 -8.39 5.31
N LEU A 145 3.82 -8.59 4.87
CA LEU A 145 4.78 -7.52 4.63
C LEU A 145 4.61 -6.89 3.25
N VAL A 146 4.19 -7.69 2.26
CA VAL A 146 4.07 -7.24 0.86
C VAL A 146 2.64 -6.86 0.44
N TYR A 147 1.68 -6.89 1.36
CA TYR A 147 0.28 -6.58 1.07
C TYR A 147 0.13 -5.17 0.46
N CYS A 148 -0.51 -5.09 -0.69
CA CYS A 148 -0.76 -3.87 -1.47
C CYS A 148 0.50 -3.09 -1.92
N LEU A 149 1.74 -3.57 -1.69
CA LEU A 149 2.96 -2.82 -2.02
C LEU A 149 3.05 -2.40 -3.48
N GLY A 150 2.51 -3.19 -4.39
CA GLY A 150 2.49 -2.84 -5.82
C GLY A 150 1.74 -1.54 -6.10
N ALA A 151 0.69 -1.24 -5.33
CA ALA A 151 -0.11 -0.04 -5.47
C ALA A 151 0.40 1.15 -4.65
N LEU A 152 1.28 0.92 -3.67
CA LEU A 152 1.74 1.94 -2.74
C LEU A 152 3.06 2.56 -3.19
N ASP A 153 3.11 3.88 -3.20
CA ASP A 153 4.34 4.62 -3.45
C ASP A 153 5.07 4.87 -2.12
N LEU A 154 6.05 4.00 -1.82
CA LEU A 154 6.81 4.05 -0.59
C LEU A 154 8.11 4.83 -0.80
N THR A 155 8.51 5.59 0.22
CA THR A 155 9.83 6.21 0.24
C THR A 155 10.93 5.15 0.37
N THR A 156 12.14 5.48 -0.08
CA THR A 156 13.31 4.60 0.05
C THR A 156 13.54 4.15 1.50
N SER A 157 13.33 5.04 2.47
CA SER A 157 13.48 4.70 3.89
C SER A 157 12.44 3.66 4.35
N MET A 158 11.18 3.76 3.90
CA MET A 158 10.15 2.78 4.22
C MET A 158 10.46 1.41 3.61
N VAL A 159 10.94 1.37 2.36
CA VAL A 159 11.38 0.12 1.72
C VAL A 159 12.55 -0.50 2.49
N GLN A 160 13.52 0.31 2.92
CA GLN A 160 14.62 -0.15 3.76
C GLN A 160 14.15 -0.69 5.12
N GLU A 161 13.21 0.00 5.79
CA GLU A 161 12.63 -0.48 7.05
C GLU A 161 11.93 -1.84 6.90
N LEU A 162 11.18 -2.05 5.83
CA LEU A 162 10.55 -3.34 5.53
C LEU A 162 11.59 -4.39 5.15
N GLY A 163 12.66 -3.97 4.47
CA GLY A 163 13.82 -4.80 4.14
C GLY A 163 14.54 -5.34 5.38
N VAL A 164 14.66 -4.52 6.44
CA VAL A 164 15.20 -4.98 7.73
C VAL A 164 14.36 -6.13 8.28
N CYS A 165 13.03 -6.02 8.25
CA CYS A 165 12.15 -7.10 8.71
C CYS A 165 12.39 -8.41 7.94
N TRP A 166 12.52 -8.32 6.61
CA TRP A 166 12.79 -9.46 5.75
C TRP A 166 14.15 -10.09 6.03
N ASN A 167 15.20 -9.28 6.21
CA ASN A 167 16.53 -9.72 6.56
C ASN A 167 16.57 -10.39 7.95
N ASP A 168 15.82 -9.86 8.92
CA ASP A 168 15.73 -10.44 10.27
C ASP A 168 15.10 -11.84 10.25
N ALA A 169 14.17 -12.10 9.34
CA ALA A 169 13.63 -13.45 9.17
C ALA A 169 14.72 -14.44 8.77
N PHE A 170 15.58 -14.10 7.80
CA PHE A 170 16.70 -14.94 7.40
C PHE A 170 17.71 -15.12 8.53
N ARG A 171 18.09 -14.04 9.22
CA ARG A 171 18.98 -14.15 10.38
C ARG A 171 18.44 -15.10 11.44
N LYS A 172 17.14 -15.00 11.71
CA LYS A 172 16.48 -15.85 12.70
C LYS A 172 16.37 -17.31 12.26
N ILE A 173 16.15 -17.58 10.96
CA ILE A 173 16.07 -18.94 10.42
C ILE A 173 17.45 -19.64 10.50
N PHE A 174 18.50 -18.94 10.07
CA PHE A 174 19.84 -19.49 9.86
C PHE A 174 20.85 -19.12 10.95
N SER A 175 20.38 -18.53 12.06
CA SER A 175 21.20 -18.16 13.22
C SER A 175 22.35 -17.19 12.92
N TYR A 176 22.12 -16.25 11.97
CA TYR A 176 23.07 -15.20 11.65
C TYR A 176 23.00 -14.06 12.69
N ASN A 177 24.11 -13.38 12.90
CA ASN A 177 24.18 -12.22 13.76
C ASN A 177 23.52 -11.00 13.11
N ARG A 178 23.16 -10.00 13.92
CA ARG A 178 22.42 -8.81 13.45
C ARG A 178 23.17 -7.98 12.41
N TRP A 179 24.48 -7.97 12.45
CA TRP A 179 25.35 -7.19 11.55
C TRP A 179 25.74 -7.95 10.28
N GLU A 180 25.50 -9.25 10.21
CA GLU A 180 25.86 -10.04 9.04
C GLU A 180 24.91 -9.79 7.88
N SER A 181 25.47 -9.74 6.68
CA SER A 181 24.70 -9.63 5.44
C SER A 181 24.03 -10.97 5.13
N VAL A 182 22.75 -10.93 4.80
CA VAL A 182 21.98 -12.11 4.38
C VAL A 182 21.72 -12.17 2.87
N LYS A 183 22.30 -11.25 2.08
CA LYS A 183 22.04 -11.18 0.63
C LYS A 183 22.45 -12.44 -0.10
N LEU A 184 23.64 -12.93 0.19
CA LEU A 184 24.16 -14.17 -0.40
C LEU A 184 23.29 -15.38 -0.02
N LEU A 185 22.86 -15.43 1.24
CA LEU A 185 21.96 -16.47 1.72
C LEU A 185 20.58 -16.40 1.03
N GLN A 186 20.02 -15.19 0.86
CA GLN A 186 18.79 -14.98 0.09
C GLN A 186 18.95 -15.50 -1.34
N PHE A 187 20.07 -15.20 -1.98
CA PHE A 187 20.37 -15.69 -3.33
C PHE A 187 20.39 -17.22 -3.40
N PHE A 188 21.13 -17.90 -2.52
CA PHE A 188 21.19 -19.38 -2.50
C PHE A 188 19.84 -20.02 -2.14
N CYS A 189 18.99 -19.33 -1.38
CA CYS A 189 17.64 -19.77 -1.09
C CYS A 189 16.62 -19.46 -2.22
N GLY A 190 17.05 -18.89 -3.34
CA GLY A 190 16.18 -18.49 -4.45
C GLY A 190 15.18 -17.37 -4.05
N CYS A 191 15.58 -16.53 -3.09
CA CYS A 191 14.78 -15.42 -2.60
C CYS A 191 15.39 -14.09 -3.04
N LEU A 192 14.55 -13.13 -3.44
CA LEU A 192 14.97 -11.76 -3.67
C LEU A 192 15.17 -11.03 -2.34
N ASP A 193 16.04 -10.02 -2.32
CA ASP A 193 16.02 -9.02 -1.28
C ASP A 193 14.74 -8.16 -1.37
N PHE A 194 14.44 -7.41 -0.32
CA PHE A 194 13.17 -6.72 -0.25
C PHE A 194 13.02 -5.59 -1.27
N THR A 195 14.10 -4.92 -1.65
CA THR A 195 14.07 -3.87 -2.67
C THR A 195 13.64 -4.44 -4.03
N HIS A 196 14.23 -5.57 -4.42
CA HIS A 196 13.84 -6.26 -5.65
C HIS A 196 12.42 -6.84 -5.60
N ILE A 197 11.97 -7.30 -4.42
CA ILE A 197 10.56 -7.71 -4.22
C ILE A 197 9.62 -6.51 -4.45
N TYR A 198 9.90 -5.36 -3.85
CA TYR A 198 9.10 -4.15 -4.00
C TYR A 198 9.06 -3.69 -5.46
N ASP A 199 10.20 -3.57 -6.12
CA ASP A 199 10.30 -3.15 -7.51
C ASP A 199 9.53 -4.10 -8.44
N LEU A 200 9.64 -5.42 -8.22
CA LEU A 200 8.89 -6.42 -8.98
C LEU A 200 7.38 -6.28 -8.82
N LEU A 201 6.90 -6.06 -7.59
CA LEU A 201 5.48 -5.85 -7.31
C LEU A 201 4.97 -4.55 -7.94
N ARG A 202 5.76 -3.47 -7.87
CA ARG A 202 5.46 -2.19 -8.52
C ARG A 202 5.35 -2.35 -10.04
N LEU A 203 6.36 -2.97 -10.67
CA LEU A 203 6.35 -3.22 -12.11
C LEU A 203 5.13 -4.02 -12.55
N ARG A 204 4.82 -5.11 -11.87
CA ARG A 204 3.66 -5.95 -12.19
C ARG A 204 2.35 -5.17 -12.06
N PHE A 205 2.18 -4.42 -10.97
CA PHE A 205 0.97 -3.64 -10.72
C PHE A 205 0.81 -2.53 -11.77
N LEU A 206 1.84 -1.70 -11.97
CA LEU A 206 1.78 -0.56 -12.89
C LEU A 206 1.63 -1.01 -14.34
N SER A 207 2.34 -2.06 -14.77
CA SER A 207 2.16 -2.63 -16.11
C SER A 207 0.73 -3.13 -16.31
N HIS A 208 0.12 -3.77 -15.31
CA HIS A 208 -1.26 -4.22 -15.38
C HIS A 208 -2.25 -3.04 -15.46
N VAL A 209 -2.05 -2.00 -14.66
CA VAL A 209 -2.89 -0.79 -14.66
C VAL A 209 -2.82 -0.08 -16.01
N ILE A 210 -1.62 0.14 -16.55
CA ILE A 210 -1.41 0.83 -17.82
C ILE A 210 -2.07 0.05 -18.97
N ILE A 211 -1.94 -1.28 -18.99
CA ILE A 211 -2.47 -2.10 -20.10
C ILE A 211 -3.99 -2.27 -20.01
N LYS A 212 -4.53 -2.52 -18.82
CA LYS A 212 -5.93 -2.95 -18.65
C LYS A 212 -6.92 -1.85 -18.33
N LEU A 213 -6.45 -0.66 -17.95
CA LEU A 213 -7.30 0.44 -17.54
C LEU A 213 -7.08 1.71 -18.38
N PRO A 214 -7.31 1.64 -19.72
CA PRO A 214 -7.08 2.78 -20.62
C PRO A 214 -7.96 3.99 -20.30
N PHE A 215 -9.08 3.83 -19.57
CA PHE A 215 -9.89 4.96 -19.09
C PHE A 215 -9.16 5.81 -18.03
N LEU A 216 -8.11 5.29 -17.40
CA LEU A 216 -7.22 6.06 -16.53
C LEU A 216 -6.30 7.02 -17.29
N ASN A 217 -6.31 7.03 -18.63
CA ASN A 217 -5.62 8.04 -19.44
C ASN A 217 -6.15 9.48 -19.18
N VAL A 218 -7.29 9.62 -18.52
CA VAL A 218 -7.79 10.90 -18.00
C VAL A 218 -6.85 11.47 -16.91
N PHE A 219 -6.03 10.63 -16.29
CA PHE A 219 -5.00 11.00 -15.30
C PHE A 219 -3.64 11.30 -15.93
N CYS A 220 -3.60 11.91 -17.11
CA CYS A 220 -2.37 12.04 -17.90
C CYS A 220 -1.13 12.49 -17.11
N SER A 221 -1.24 13.43 -16.18
CA SER A 221 -0.09 13.87 -15.36
C SER A 221 0.33 12.84 -14.28
N SER A 222 -0.62 12.17 -13.65
CA SER A 222 -0.35 11.12 -12.65
C SER A 222 0.14 9.83 -13.33
N LEU A 223 -0.39 9.52 -14.51
CA LEU A 223 0.05 8.40 -15.33
C LEU A 223 1.42 8.66 -15.94
N GLU A 224 1.73 9.88 -16.31
CA GLU A 224 3.05 10.25 -16.81
C GLU A 224 4.13 10.04 -15.75
N LEU A 225 3.87 10.42 -14.49
CA LEU A 225 4.76 10.12 -13.37
C LEU A 225 4.90 8.62 -13.13
N GLN A 226 3.81 7.86 -13.23
CA GLN A 226 3.83 6.40 -13.08
C GLN A 226 4.49 5.73 -14.29
N TYR A 227 4.26 6.23 -15.50
CA TYR A 227 4.95 5.78 -16.70
C TYR A 227 6.45 6.00 -16.61
N GLN A 228 6.89 7.17 -16.15
CA GLN A 228 8.32 7.45 -15.88
C GLN A 228 8.88 6.50 -14.81
N THR A 229 8.10 6.15 -13.80
CA THR A 229 8.51 5.18 -12.77
C THR A 229 8.67 3.78 -13.38
N VAL A 230 7.73 3.33 -14.20
CA VAL A 230 7.84 2.06 -14.95
C VAL A 230 9.06 2.09 -15.86
N GLN A 231 9.25 3.17 -16.61
CA GLN A 231 10.40 3.30 -17.51
C GLN A 231 11.72 3.22 -16.74
N LYS A 232 11.87 3.97 -15.64
CA LYS A 232 13.06 3.91 -14.78
C LYS A 232 13.32 2.51 -14.22
N LEU A 233 12.27 1.78 -13.85
CA LEU A 233 12.40 0.40 -13.36
C LEU A 233 12.73 -0.55 -14.51
N CYS A 234 12.12 -0.39 -15.68
CA CYS A 234 12.44 -1.18 -16.86
C CYS A 234 13.90 -0.95 -17.30
N ASP A 235 14.36 0.30 -17.31
CA ASP A 235 15.75 0.63 -17.64
C ASP A 235 16.74 0.03 -16.63
N ARG A 236 16.42 0.10 -15.32
CA ARG A 236 17.22 -0.51 -14.26
C ARG A 236 17.41 -2.00 -14.46
N TYR A 237 16.36 -2.70 -14.84
CA TYR A 237 16.37 -4.17 -14.96
C TYR A 237 16.61 -4.66 -16.39
N GLY A 238 16.66 -3.77 -17.38
CA GLY A 238 16.74 -4.15 -18.79
C GLY A 238 15.54 -4.98 -19.22
N ALA A 239 14.35 -4.71 -18.65
CA ALA A 239 13.15 -5.53 -18.81
C ALA A 239 12.15 -4.88 -19.76
N SER A 240 11.70 -5.66 -20.75
CA SER A 240 10.54 -5.32 -21.57
C SER A 240 9.58 -6.52 -21.65
N GLY A 241 8.30 -6.29 -21.30
CA GLY A 241 7.25 -7.29 -21.44
C GLY A 241 7.24 -8.42 -20.39
N PRO A 242 6.80 -9.64 -20.74
CA PRO A 242 6.53 -10.72 -19.79
C PRO A 242 7.76 -11.28 -19.04
N SER A 243 8.97 -10.89 -19.45
CA SER A 243 10.22 -11.33 -18.84
C SER A 243 10.65 -10.55 -17.59
N VAL A 244 9.84 -9.61 -17.10
CA VAL A 244 10.15 -8.72 -15.95
C VAL A 244 10.63 -9.51 -14.73
N THR A 245 10.00 -10.63 -14.41
CA THR A 245 10.39 -11.45 -13.26
C THR A 245 11.80 -11.99 -13.41
N ALA A 246 12.12 -12.56 -14.57
CA ALA A 246 13.46 -13.11 -14.85
C ALA A 246 14.52 -11.99 -14.84
N ALA A 247 14.21 -10.83 -15.41
CA ALA A 247 15.12 -9.69 -15.45
C ALA A 247 15.45 -9.17 -14.04
N VAL A 248 14.46 -9.07 -13.14
CA VAL A 248 14.68 -8.67 -11.74
C VAL A 248 15.53 -9.70 -11.01
N TYR A 249 15.28 -11.00 -11.20
CA TYR A 249 16.12 -12.05 -10.61
C TYR A 249 17.55 -12.04 -11.14
N CYS A 250 17.76 -11.87 -12.44
CA CYS A 250 19.09 -11.76 -13.03
C CYS A 250 19.84 -10.52 -12.53
N HIS A 251 19.15 -9.38 -12.35
CA HIS A 251 19.77 -8.20 -11.78
C HIS A 251 20.19 -8.43 -10.33
N PHE A 252 19.32 -9.00 -9.50
CA PHE A 252 19.66 -9.35 -8.12
C PHE A 252 20.88 -10.28 -8.07
N GLN A 253 20.90 -11.32 -8.90
CA GLN A 253 22.03 -12.25 -9.02
C GLN A 253 23.35 -11.51 -9.34
N ARG A 254 23.34 -10.59 -10.31
CA ARG A 254 24.54 -9.78 -10.66
C ARG A 254 24.99 -8.91 -9.48
N THR A 255 24.05 -8.26 -8.77
CA THR A 255 24.41 -7.40 -7.63
C THR A 255 24.99 -8.18 -6.46
N VAL A 256 24.55 -9.42 -6.22
CA VAL A 256 25.14 -10.29 -5.21
C VAL A 256 26.56 -10.70 -5.61
N MET A 257 26.76 -11.17 -6.86
CA MET A 257 28.07 -11.61 -7.32
C MET A 257 29.11 -10.47 -7.40
N GLN A 258 28.68 -9.23 -7.67
CA GLN A 258 29.57 -8.08 -7.66
C GLN A 258 30.00 -7.66 -6.26
N SER A 259 29.18 -7.91 -5.23
CA SER A 259 29.54 -7.60 -3.85
C SER A 259 30.54 -8.60 -3.23
N ASP A 260 30.65 -9.80 -3.78
CA ASP A 260 31.63 -10.81 -3.31
C ASP A 260 33.06 -10.58 -3.80
N HIS A 261 33.29 -9.64 -4.73
CA HIS A 261 34.64 -9.24 -5.16
C HIS A 261 35.28 -8.16 -4.26
N VAL A 262 34.68 -7.83 -3.13
CA VAL A 262 35.13 -6.80 -2.16
C VAL A 262 35.48 -7.44 -0.79
N LEU A 263 35.64 -8.76 -0.72
CA LEU A 263 36.15 -9.48 0.46
C LEU A 263 37.59 -9.94 0.25
#